data_03b4ba4e21834e0a290de6f144442a23
#
_entry.id   03b4ba4e21834e0a290de6f144442a23
#
_cell.length_a   1.000
_cell.length_b   1.000
_cell.length_c   1.000
_cell.angle_alpha   90.00
_cell.angle_beta   90.00
_cell.angle_gamma   90.00
#
_symmetry.space_group_name_H-M   'P 1'
#
loop_
_entity.id
_entity.type
_entity.pdbx_description
1 polymer ?
#
loop_
_entity_poly.entity_id
_entity_poly.type
_entity_poly.pdbx_seq_one_letter_code
_entity_poly.pdbx_strand_id
1 'polypeptide(L)'
;MVSPGTRADDEDLGVEEALALLKESPRRPQEDPGPSHGGPGPSHCDPGPSHGDPDPSHGGSGPSHGGPDPSHGDPGPSHGGPGSSYGDPGPSRGGPGGPSHGNAAGPSRGESGPSHRGSDPAHRGSGTSRGAPGSSTGAPSSSPGAHHRATPWPDARAVAERAARSAARAARREPVSVPLDEALGLTLAAPLTALTDLPSFDTSAMDGWAVAGPGPWAVRDEGVLAGHAEPAPLTDGEAARIATGARIPPDTTAVLRTEHGRTDDRGRLHPVRGVVHGQDIRPRGQECRGGDQLLPLGTLATPPVLGLAAAAGYDTLTAVPRPRVDVLVLGDELLTGGLPHDGLIRDALGPLLPPWLRALGAEVRTVRRIGDDAGALERAVTTSDADLVVTTGGTAAGPVDHVHPILRRIGAELLVDGVKVRPGHPMLLARLKDDQHLVGLPGNPLAAVSGLITLAEPLLRTLAARPAPERYALPLRDAVHGHPHDTRLVPVVLRDEGAVPLHYNGPAMLRGIAAADALAVVPPGGTRSGQEAELLDLPWATAGIGVCFT
;
A
#
# COMPACT_ATOMS: atom_id res chain seq x y z
N MET A 1 -23.59 28.06 48.17
CA MET A 1 -22.21 28.38 47.84
C MET A 1 -21.41 27.08 47.85
N VAL A 2 -21.30 26.39 46.77
CA VAL A 2 -20.26 25.40 46.49
C VAL A 2 -20.12 25.38 44.97
N SER A 3 -18.96 25.72 44.48
CA SER A 3 -18.57 25.71 43.07
C SER A 3 -18.42 24.29 42.54
N PRO A 4 -18.74 24.02 41.25
CA PRO A 4 -18.36 22.78 40.58
C PRO A 4 -16.99 22.93 39.92
N GLY A 5 -16.09 22.04 40.30
CA GLY A 5 -14.77 21.89 39.68
C GLY A 5 -14.82 21.13 38.35
N THR A 6 -14.04 21.61 37.46
CA THR A 6 -13.56 21.12 36.18
C THR A 6 -13.20 19.64 36.17
N ARG A 7 -13.74 18.94 35.17
CA ARG A 7 -13.25 17.66 34.64
C ARG A 7 -13.18 17.75 33.11
N ALA A 8 -12.02 17.91 32.60
CA ALA A 8 -11.61 17.61 31.23
C ALA A 8 -10.09 17.55 31.28
N ASP A 9 -9.54 16.36 31.00
CA ASP A 9 -8.15 16.06 30.63
C ASP A 9 -7.75 14.68 31.19
N ASP A 10 -8.26 13.60 30.60
CA ASP A 10 -7.81 12.23 30.95
C ASP A 10 -7.97 11.21 29.77
N GLU A 11 -7.98 11.63 28.51
CA GLU A 11 -8.11 10.69 27.39
C GLU A 11 -6.91 10.62 26.43
N ASP A 12 -5.81 11.35 26.69
CA ASP A 12 -4.66 11.41 25.77
C ASP A 12 -3.42 10.63 26.25
N LEU A 13 -3.48 9.97 27.41
CA LEU A 13 -2.35 9.21 27.99
C LEU A 13 -2.24 7.75 27.52
N GLY A 14 -3.28 7.17 26.93
CA GLY A 14 -3.32 5.75 26.59
C GLY A 14 -2.46 5.34 25.37
N VAL A 15 -2.09 6.26 24.49
CA VAL A 15 -1.37 5.94 23.24
C VAL A 15 0.13 5.93 23.45
N GLU A 16 0.65 6.81 24.31
CA GLU A 16 2.10 6.82 24.62
C GLU A 16 2.51 5.64 25.52
N GLU A 17 1.63 5.20 26.41
CA GLU A 17 1.91 4.07 27.31
C GLU A 17 1.88 2.72 26.55
N ALA A 18 1.02 2.56 25.54
CA ALA A 18 1.01 1.41 24.65
C ALA A 18 2.25 1.31 23.74
N LEU A 19 2.82 2.45 23.35
CA LEU A 19 4.07 2.53 22.58
C LEU A 19 5.32 2.24 23.43
N ALA A 20 5.26 2.48 24.74
CA ALA A 20 6.34 2.19 25.68
C ALA A 20 6.49 0.68 25.94
N LEU A 21 5.37 -0.06 26.00
CA LEU A 21 5.35 -1.51 26.21
C LEU A 21 5.92 -2.32 25.01
N LEU A 22 5.89 -1.75 23.82
CA LEU A 22 6.49 -2.38 22.63
C LEU A 22 8.02 -2.20 22.53
N LYS A 23 8.63 -1.37 23.40
CA LYS A 23 10.08 -1.09 23.41
C LYS A 23 10.88 -1.90 24.43
N GLU A 24 10.24 -2.65 25.32
CA GLU A 24 10.94 -3.50 26.27
C GLU A 24 11.07 -4.94 25.75
N SER A 25 12.11 -5.16 24.94
CA SER A 25 12.63 -6.51 24.70
C SER A 25 13.45 -6.97 25.89
N PRO A 26 13.30 -8.22 26.39
CA PRO A 26 14.09 -8.70 27.53
C PRO A 26 15.57 -8.77 27.19
N ARG A 27 16.38 -8.09 28.00
CA ARG A 27 17.85 -8.12 27.94
C ARG A 27 18.33 -9.55 28.23
N ARG A 28 19.13 -10.08 27.32
CA ARG A 28 19.94 -11.30 27.58
C ARG A 28 20.96 -11.01 28.69
N PRO A 29 21.28 -11.99 29.56
CA PRO A 29 22.35 -11.85 30.55
C PRO A 29 23.72 -11.66 29.87
N GLN A 30 24.51 -10.72 30.40
CA GLN A 30 25.89 -10.53 30.04
C GLN A 30 26.74 -11.70 30.58
N GLU A 31 27.49 -12.34 29.70
CA GLU A 31 28.61 -13.21 30.07
C GLU A 31 29.87 -12.36 30.26
N ASP A 32 30.57 -12.60 31.38
CA ASP A 32 31.83 -11.96 31.76
C ASP A 32 33.00 -12.38 30.85
N PRO A 33 33.96 -11.51 30.54
CA PRO A 33 35.11 -11.87 29.75
C PRO A 33 36.27 -12.37 30.63
N GLY A 34 36.69 -13.61 30.43
CA GLY A 34 37.94 -14.15 30.95
C GLY A 34 39.13 -13.84 30.04
N PRO A 35 40.39 -13.93 30.54
CA PRO A 35 41.51 -13.14 30.01
C PRO A 35 42.31 -13.76 28.85
N SER A 36 42.90 -12.84 28.12
CA SER A 36 43.80 -12.96 26.97
C SER A 36 45.07 -13.76 27.17
N HIS A 37 45.49 -14.56 26.17
CA HIS A 37 46.90 -14.81 25.88
C HIS A 37 47.16 -14.80 24.36
N GLY A 38 48.25 -14.18 24.03
CA GLY A 38 48.62 -13.64 22.77
C GLY A 38 49.34 -14.50 21.74
N GLY A 39 49.37 -13.97 20.57
CA GLY A 39 50.39 -13.79 19.61
C GLY A 39 50.88 -14.97 18.76
N PRO A 40 51.72 -14.74 17.74
CA PRO A 40 51.36 -14.14 16.46
C PRO A 40 51.80 -14.96 15.22
N GLY A 41 51.35 -14.51 14.07
CA GLY A 41 52.15 -14.55 12.85
C GLY A 41 51.78 -15.52 11.74
N PRO A 42 52.30 -15.25 10.56
CA PRO A 42 51.48 -15.13 9.34
C PRO A 42 51.86 -16.14 8.25
N SER A 43 51.06 -16.24 7.18
CA SER A 43 51.54 -16.39 5.79
C SER A 43 50.44 -16.70 4.80
N HIS A 44 50.31 -15.84 3.88
CA HIS A 44 50.36 -15.94 2.40
C HIS A 44 50.04 -17.31 1.78
N CYS A 45 49.08 -17.30 0.82
CA CYS A 45 49.35 -17.58 -0.60
C CYS A 45 48.07 -17.56 -1.42
N ASP A 46 48.02 -16.61 -2.31
CA ASP A 46 47.31 -16.58 -3.61
C ASP A 46 48.17 -17.37 -4.65
N PRO A 47 47.78 -17.43 -5.94
CA PRO A 47 46.58 -17.86 -6.65
C PRO A 47 46.84 -18.84 -7.81
N GLY A 48 45.79 -19.15 -8.55
CA GLY A 48 45.87 -19.33 -9.99
C GLY A 48 45.73 -20.73 -10.56
N PRO A 49 45.60 -20.81 -11.87
CA PRO A 49 44.35 -21.24 -12.49
C PRO A 49 44.54 -22.49 -13.37
N SER A 50 43.48 -22.88 -14.05
CA SER A 50 43.49 -23.44 -15.41
C SER A 50 42.75 -24.76 -15.67
N HIS A 51 41.86 -24.65 -16.60
CA HIS A 51 41.59 -25.44 -17.78
C HIS A 51 41.24 -26.94 -17.70
N GLY A 52 40.19 -27.27 -18.41
CA GLY A 52 40.15 -28.46 -19.22
C GLY A 52 38.78 -29.13 -19.33
N ASP A 53 37.99 -28.77 -20.34
CA ASP A 53 37.11 -29.68 -21.08
C ASP A 53 37.97 -30.74 -21.83
N PRO A 54 37.47 -31.86 -22.36
CA PRO A 54 36.19 -32.10 -23.03
C PRO A 54 35.55 -33.51 -22.87
N ASP A 55 34.30 -33.59 -23.32
CA ASP A 55 33.48 -34.69 -23.89
C ASP A 55 34.32 -35.76 -24.68
N PRO A 56 33.82 -37.01 -25.10
CA PRO A 56 32.44 -37.43 -25.34
C PRO A 56 32.11 -38.94 -25.16
N SER A 57 30.79 -39.22 -25.32
CA SER A 57 30.26 -40.35 -26.15
C SER A 57 29.91 -41.71 -25.57
N HIS A 58 28.81 -42.20 -26.11
CA HIS A 58 28.30 -43.56 -26.30
C HIS A 58 27.59 -44.20 -25.09
N GLY A 59 26.40 -44.68 -25.20
CA GLY A 59 25.58 -45.25 -26.26
C GLY A 59 24.70 -46.29 -25.66
N GLY A 60 23.51 -46.40 -26.13
CA GLY A 60 22.93 -47.64 -26.50
C GLY A 60 21.72 -48.19 -25.75
N SER A 61 20.63 -48.26 -26.52
CA SER A 61 19.60 -49.30 -26.64
C SER A 61 18.51 -49.47 -25.58
N GLY A 62 17.25 -49.28 -26.06
CA GLY A 62 15.99 -49.82 -25.52
C GLY A 62 15.86 -51.33 -25.66
N PRO A 63 14.70 -52.03 -25.58
CA PRO A 63 13.35 -51.60 -26.00
C PRO A 63 12.14 -52.08 -25.13
N SER A 64 10.98 -51.47 -25.35
CA SER A 64 9.63 -51.95 -25.67
C SER A 64 8.81 -52.88 -24.76
N HIS A 65 7.52 -52.65 -24.87
CA HIS A 65 6.28 -53.44 -24.61
C HIS A 65 5.55 -53.07 -23.33
N GLY A 66 4.24 -52.78 -23.27
CA GLY A 66 3.10 -52.89 -24.15
C GLY A 66 1.89 -52.51 -23.33
N GLY A 67 0.87 -51.93 -23.90
CA GLY A 67 -0.44 -51.70 -23.27
C GLY A 67 -1.23 -53.01 -23.10
N PRO A 68 -2.52 -53.01 -22.74
CA PRO A 68 -3.60 -52.26 -23.37
C PRO A 68 -4.70 -51.70 -22.45
N ASP A 69 -5.51 -50.78 -22.97
CA ASP A 69 -6.89 -50.45 -22.66
C ASP A 69 -7.84 -51.66 -22.80
N PRO A 70 -9.04 -51.72 -22.16
CA PRO A 70 -10.21 -51.06 -22.72
C PRO A 70 -11.40 -50.69 -21.75
N SER A 71 -12.09 -49.60 -22.08
CA SER A 71 -13.53 -49.46 -22.39
C SER A 71 -14.64 -49.65 -21.36
N HIS A 72 -15.67 -48.86 -21.61
CA HIS A 72 -17.11 -48.87 -21.30
C HIS A 72 -17.54 -48.05 -20.09
N GLY A 73 -18.58 -47.19 -20.13
CA GLY A 73 -19.61 -46.89 -21.10
C GLY A 73 -20.52 -45.80 -20.54
N ASP A 74 -21.08 -45.06 -21.44
CA ASP A 74 -22.24 -44.19 -21.34
C ASP A 74 -23.53 -44.96 -20.96
N PRO A 75 -24.64 -44.32 -20.51
CA PRO A 75 -25.46 -43.45 -21.35
C PRO A 75 -26.22 -42.28 -20.68
N GLY A 76 -26.55 -41.23 -21.45
CA GLY A 76 -27.62 -40.27 -21.14
C GLY A 76 -29.01 -40.85 -21.28
N PRO A 77 -30.11 -40.09 -21.18
CA PRO A 77 -30.60 -39.08 -22.13
C PRO A 77 -31.41 -37.88 -21.52
N SER A 78 -31.50 -36.79 -22.13
CA SER A 78 -32.45 -36.19 -23.12
C SER A 78 -33.59 -35.30 -22.62
N HIS A 79 -33.91 -34.29 -23.44
CA HIS A 79 -35.07 -33.45 -23.68
C HIS A 79 -34.99 -31.99 -23.16
N GLY A 80 -35.25 -30.92 -23.90
CA GLY A 80 -35.76 -30.70 -25.24
C GLY A 80 -35.72 -29.20 -25.56
N GLY A 81 -35.60 -28.82 -26.83
CA GLY A 81 -35.82 -27.48 -27.35
C GLY A 81 -37.30 -27.17 -27.57
N PRO A 82 -37.66 -26.11 -28.30
CA PRO A 82 -37.22 -25.55 -29.59
C PRO A 82 -37.15 -23.99 -29.55
N GLY A 83 -36.72 -23.22 -30.47
CA GLY A 83 -36.62 -23.23 -31.89
C GLY A 83 -36.71 -21.85 -32.50
N SER A 84 -36.17 -21.67 -33.69
CA SER A 84 -36.45 -20.70 -34.75
C SER A 84 -35.81 -19.31 -34.65
N SER A 85 -35.23 -18.70 -35.63
CA SER A 85 -34.85 -18.94 -37.00
C SER A 85 -34.52 -17.61 -37.71
N TYR A 86 -33.65 -17.67 -38.73
CA TYR A 86 -33.41 -16.76 -39.86
C TYR A 86 -32.58 -15.48 -39.56
N GLY A 87 -31.63 -15.04 -40.33
CA GLY A 87 -31.07 -15.58 -41.61
C GLY A 87 -29.96 -14.64 -42.05
N ASP A 88 -28.95 -15.23 -42.68
CA ASP A 88 -27.88 -14.57 -43.43
C ASP A 88 -28.40 -14.27 -44.87
N PRO A 89 -27.89 -13.29 -45.59
CA PRO A 89 -26.97 -13.69 -46.68
C PRO A 89 -25.76 -12.75 -46.92
N GLY A 90 -24.67 -13.35 -47.34
CA GLY A 90 -23.47 -12.71 -47.86
C GLY A 90 -23.57 -12.43 -49.39
N PRO A 91 -22.45 -12.41 -50.19
CA PRO A 91 -21.80 -11.18 -50.62
C PRO A 91 -21.89 -10.94 -52.14
N SER A 92 -21.53 -9.75 -52.63
CA SER A 92 -21.25 -9.55 -54.04
C SER A 92 -20.10 -8.59 -54.33
N ARG A 93 -19.27 -9.01 -55.25
CA ARG A 93 -18.10 -8.38 -55.86
C ARG A 93 -18.48 -7.34 -56.92
N GLY A 94 -17.60 -6.36 -57.16
CA GLY A 94 -17.57 -5.57 -58.39
C GLY A 94 -16.55 -4.45 -58.35
N GLY A 95 -15.39 -4.58 -58.98
CA GLY A 95 -14.57 -3.52 -59.53
C GLY A 95 -14.75 -3.48 -61.04
N PRO A 96 -13.91 -2.81 -61.88
CA PRO A 96 -12.97 -1.70 -61.67
C PRO A 96 -13.12 -0.54 -62.72
N GLY A 97 -12.39 0.55 -62.61
CA GLY A 97 -12.27 1.53 -63.69
C GLY A 97 -11.42 2.76 -63.30
N GLY A 98 -10.21 2.83 -63.77
CA GLY A 98 -9.49 4.12 -63.97
C GLY A 98 -9.52 4.51 -65.46
N PRO A 99 -8.68 5.40 -66.05
CA PRO A 99 -7.96 6.54 -65.49
C PRO A 99 -8.12 7.82 -66.38
N SER A 100 -7.57 8.99 -66.06
CA SER A 100 -6.92 9.90 -67.04
C SER A 100 -6.56 11.28 -66.38
N HIS A 101 -5.31 11.59 -66.40
CA HIS A 101 -4.54 12.63 -67.11
C HIS A 101 -4.91 14.12 -66.97
N GLY A 102 -3.90 14.89 -66.63
CA GLY A 102 -3.65 16.21 -67.12
C GLY A 102 -2.95 17.12 -66.10
N ASN A 103 -1.63 17.20 -66.11
CA ASN A 103 -0.71 18.24 -66.64
C ASN A 103 -1.09 19.67 -66.20
N ALA A 104 -0.26 20.54 -65.77
CA ALA A 104 1.17 20.83 -65.79
C ALA A 104 1.38 22.32 -65.37
N ALA A 105 2.59 22.63 -64.98
CA ALA A 105 3.32 23.85 -65.00
C ALA A 105 3.42 24.78 -63.77
N GLY A 106 4.62 24.76 -63.15
CA GLY A 106 5.15 25.96 -62.45
C GLY A 106 5.81 26.94 -63.42
N PRO A 107 6.83 27.75 -63.08
CA PRO A 107 7.25 28.31 -61.79
C PRO A 107 7.53 29.85 -61.93
N SER A 108 7.81 30.57 -60.85
CA SER A 108 8.77 31.72 -61.00
C SER A 108 9.24 32.27 -59.63
N ARG A 109 10.50 32.57 -59.66
CA ARG A 109 11.43 33.17 -58.69
C ARG A 109 11.22 34.68 -58.49
N GLY A 110 11.84 35.23 -57.44
CA GLY A 110 12.23 36.59 -57.21
C GLY A 110 12.37 36.91 -55.76
N GLU A 111 13.45 36.80 -55.17
CA GLU A 111 14.69 37.52 -54.90
C GLU A 111 14.53 38.95 -54.34
N SER A 112 15.31 39.13 -53.26
CA SER A 112 16.09 40.31 -52.80
C SER A 112 15.50 41.21 -51.69
N GLY A 113 16.24 41.25 -50.57
CA GLY A 113 16.23 42.32 -49.56
C GLY A 113 16.99 43.59 -50.07
N PRO A 114 17.60 44.48 -49.29
CA PRO A 114 17.94 44.49 -47.84
C PRO A 114 17.75 45.86 -47.09
N SER A 115 18.00 45.84 -45.76
CA SER A 115 18.60 46.91 -44.92
C SER A 115 18.09 48.35 -44.93
N HIS A 116 17.86 48.99 -43.76
CA HIS A 116 18.71 50.01 -43.16
C HIS A 116 18.27 50.48 -41.75
N ARG A 117 19.30 50.75 -40.98
CA ARG A 117 19.47 51.37 -39.67
C ARG A 117 18.78 52.72 -39.46
N GLY A 118 18.59 53.08 -38.18
CA GLY A 118 18.67 54.51 -37.77
C GLY A 118 17.94 54.78 -36.42
N SER A 119 18.66 54.75 -35.28
CA SER A 119 19.03 55.89 -34.40
C SER A 119 17.92 56.58 -33.58
N ASP A 120 18.11 56.50 -32.23
CA ASP A 120 17.69 57.43 -31.17
C ASP A 120 17.96 58.94 -31.51
N PRO A 121 17.39 59.91 -30.76
CA PRO A 121 17.63 60.15 -29.36
C PRO A 121 16.55 60.92 -28.54
N ALA A 122 16.78 60.89 -27.23
CA ALA A 122 16.25 61.62 -26.11
C ALA A 122 15.69 63.06 -26.30
N HIS A 123 14.67 63.40 -25.44
CA HIS A 123 14.66 64.73 -24.79
C HIS A 123 13.82 64.71 -23.48
N ARG A 124 14.42 65.35 -22.50
CA ARG A 124 13.94 65.69 -21.14
C ARG A 124 12.82 66.74 -21.18
N GLY A 125 11.95 66.70 -20.12
CA GLY A 125 11.09 67.84 -19.79
C GLY A 125 10.42 67.71 -18.47
N SER A 126 10.95 68.44 -17.51
CA SER A 126 10.46 68.67 -16.12
C SER A 126 9.23 69.57 -16.11
N GLY A 127 8.30 69.31 -15.16
CA GLY A 127 7.21 70.26 -14.90
C GLY A 127 6.44 69.93 -13.60
N THR A 128 6.77 70.65 -12.56
CA THR A 128 6.06 70.71 -11.27
C THR A 128 4.79 71.52 -11.35
N SER A 129 3.67 71.10 -10.72
CA SER A 129 2.73 72.04 -10.10
C SER A 129 1.84 71.33 -9.06
N ARG A 130 1.74 72.02 -7.93
CA ARG A 130 0.93 71.73 -6.74
C ARG A 130 -0.55 72.05 -6.97
N GLY A 131 -1.45 71.29 -6.31
CA GLY A 131 -2.85 71.67 -6.13
C GLY A 131 -3.57 70.70 -5.21
N ALA A 132 -3.97 71.16 -4.02
CA ALA A 132 -4.78 70.44 -3.01
C ALA A 132 -6.27 70.80 -3.16
N PRO A 133 -7.20 70.36 -2.24
CA PRO A 133 -7.87 69.03 -2.27
C PRO A 133 -9.38 69.19 -2.53
N GLY A 134 -9.99 68.16 -3.05
CA GLY A 134 -11.44 68.08 -3.22
C GLY A 134 -11.98 66.77 -2.64
N SER A 135 -12.77 66.89 -1.61
CA SER A 135 -13.56 65.85 -0.99
C SER A 135 -14.67 65.33 -1.92
N SER A 136 -14.70 64.04 -2.20
CA SER A 136 -15.90 63.37 -2.71
C SER A 136 -15.99 61.98 -2.10
N THR A 137 -17.05 61.83 -1.34
CA THR A 137 -17.58 60.56 -0.80
C THR A 137 -17.91 59.59 -1.95
N GLY A 138 -17.05 58.59 -2.15
CA GLY A 138 -17.26 57.48 -3.07
C GLY A 138 -17.49 56.20 -2.28
N ALA A 139 -18.57 55.50 -2.55
CA ALA A 139 -18.92 54.19 -2.03
C ALA A 139 -17.77 53.17 -2.20
N PRO A 140 -17.66 52.16 -1.37
CA PRO A 140 -16.57 51.19 -1.47
C PRO A 140 -16.72 50.37 -2.76
N SER A 141 -15.79 50.58 -3.70
CA SER A 141 -15.60 49.71 -4.85
C SER A 141 -15.17 48.34 -4.35
N SER A 142 -15.94 47.35 -4.68
CA SER A 142 -15.61 45.92 -4.55
C SER A 142 -14.21 45.68 -5.16
N SER A 143 -13.26 45.36 -4.32
CA SER A 143 -11.92 44.93 -4.73
C SER A 143 -11.99 43.65 -5.56
N PRO A 144 -11.36 43.62 -6.76
CA PRO A 144 -11.27 42.37 -7.54
C PRO A 144 -10.24 41.45 -6.90
N GLY A 145 -10.67 40.20 -6.60
CA GLY A 145 -9.80 39.04 -6.49
C GLY A 145 -8.85 39.00 -5.31
N ALA A 146 -9.32 38.49 -4.17
CA ALA A 146 -8.41 37.83 -3.25
C ALA A 146 -7.80 36.63 -4.00
N HIS A 147 -6.57 36.81 -4.51
CA HIS A 147 -5.75 35.68 -4.96
C HIS A 147 -5.58 34.75 -3.76
N HIS A 148 -6.27 33.63 -3.75
CA HIS A 148 -6.07 32.58 -2.76
C HIS A 148 -4.60 32.18 -2.79
N ARG A 149 -3.90 32.49 -1.70
CA ARG A 149 -2.47 32.21 -1.59
C ARG A 149 -2.32 30.70 -1.42
N ALA A 150 -1.68 30.00 -2.39
CA ALA A 150 -1.47 28.56 -2.32
C ALA A 150 -0.92 28.10 -0.95
N THR A 151 -1.48 27.02 -0.44
CA THR A 151 -1.16 26.47 0.89
C THR A 151 0.24 25.83 0.90
N PRO A 152 1.09 26.05 1.91
CA PRO A 152 2.33 25.29 2.08
C PRO A 152 2.06 23.78 2.10
N TRP A 153 3.00 22.99 1.54
CA TRP A 153 2.80 21.54 1.40
C TRP A 153 2.50 20.81 2.72
N PRO A 154 3.25 21.04 3.83
CA PRO A 154 2.94 20.39 5.11
C PRO A 154 1.56 20.78 5.67
N ASP A 155 1.20 22.06 5.50
CA ASP A 155 -0.09 22.57 5.97
C ASP A 155 -1.27 21.98 5.19
N ALA A 156 -1.11 21.74 3.88
CA ALA A 156 -2.12 21.10 3.04
C ALA A 156 -2.39 19.65 3.49
N ARG A 157 -1.36 18.88 3.83
CA ARG A 157 -1.48 17.54 4.41
C ARG A 157 -2.22 17.57 5.76
N ALA A 158 -1.84 18.52 6.63
CA ALA A 158 -2.51 18.69 7.93
C ALA A 158 -3.98 19.14 7.79
N VAL A 159 -4.32 19.95 6.76
CA VAL A 159 -5.72 20.29 6.45
C VAL A 159 -6.50 19.03 6.06
N ALA A 160 -5.95 18.19 5.18
CA ALA A 160 -6.57 16.95 4.75
C ALA A 160 -6.83 15.99 5.93
N GLU A 161 -5.88 15.83 6.84
CA GLU A 161 -6.05 15.02 8.04
C GLU A 161 -7.15 15.58 8.98
N ARG A 162 -7.17 16.89 9.21
CA ARG A 162 -8.22 17.52 10.04
C ARG A 162 -9.60 17.36 9.41
N ALA A 163 -9.70 17.54 8.09
CA ALA A 163 -10.94 17.35 7.35
C ALA A 163 -11.47 15.92 7.52
N ALA A 164 -10.59 14.92 7.40
CA ALA A 164 -10.94 13.52 7.58
C ALA A 164 -11.38 13.19 9.01
N ARG A 165 -10.68 13.74 10.03
CA ARG A 165 -11.11 13.56 11.45
C ARG A 165 -12.49 14.15 11.69
N SER A 166 -12.78 15.31 11.11
CA SER A 166 -14.12 15.92 11.18
C SER A 166 -15.17 15.04 10.51
N ALA A 167 -14.89 14.55 9.29
CA ALA A 167 -15.77 13.67 8.53
C ALA A 167 -16.04 12.34 9.27
N ALA A 168 -15.01 11.71 9.82
CA ALA A 168 -15.14 10.46 10.56
C ALA A 168 -16.07 10.61 11.79
N ARG A 169 -16.02 11.78 12.46
CA ARG A 169 -16.93 12.11 13.56
C ARG A 169 -18.35 12.37 13.07
N ALA A 170 -18.50 13.09 11.97
CA ALA A 170 -19.82 13.43 11.39
C ALA A 170 -20.54 12.18 10.88
N ALA A 171 -19.85 11.31 10.16
CA ALA A 171 -20.39 10.08 9.58
C ALA A 171 -20.75 9.02 10.63
N ARG A 172 -20.32 9.19 11.91
CA ARG A 172 -20.49 8.18 12.98
C ARG A 172 -20.19 6.76 12.44
N ARG A 173 -19.02 6.60 11.83
CA ARG A 173 -18.62 5.33 11.21
C ARG A 173 -18.60 4.23 12.27
N GLU A 174 -19.67 3.42 12.26
CA GLU A 174 -19.76 2.29 13.17
C GLU A 174 -18.81 1.18 12.72
N PRO A 175 -18.11 0.54 13.66
CA PRO A 175 -17.32 -0.64 13.39
C PRO A 175 -18.16 -1.74 12.72
N VAL A 176 -17.55 -2.47 11.82
CA VAL A 176 -18.18 -3.60 11.12
C VAL A 176 -17.53 -4.91 11.55
N SER A 177 -18.35 -5.97 11.67
CA SER A 177 -17.85 -7.33 11.81
C SER A 177 -17.53 -7.88 10.44
N VAL A 178 -16.30 -8.31 10.23
CA VAL A 178 -15.78 -8.74 8.92
C VAL A 178 -15.16 -10.12 9.07
N PRO A 179 -15.47 -11.10 8.19
CA PRO A 179 -14.80 -12.40 8.15
C PRO A 179 -13.29 -12.26 8.02
N LEU A 180 -12.51 -13.22 8.56
CA LEU A 180 -11.05 -13.15 8.57
C LEU A 180 -10.45 -13.04 7.16
N ASP A 181 -11.01 -13.71 6.18
CA ASP A 181 -10.56 -13.70 4.78
C ASP A 181 -10.80 -12.35 4.08
N GLU A 182 -11.73 -11.53 4.55
CA GLU A 182 -12.03 -10.19 4.04
C GLU A 182 -11.36 -9.07 4.86
N ALA A 183 -10.83 -9.39 6.06
CA ALA A 183 -10.33 -8.40 7.00
C ALA A 183 -8.93 -7.86 6.67
N LEU A 184 -8.20 -8.48 5.73
CA LEU A 184 -6.84 -8.07 5.36
C LEU A 184 -6.76 -6.56 5.03
N GLY A 185 -5.84 -5.86 5.70
CA GLY A 185 -5.61 -4.43 5.49
C GLY A 185 -6.67 -3.50 6.09
N LEU A 186 -7.62 -4.02 6.86
CA LEU A 186 -8.50 -3.21 7.72
C LEU A 186 -7.82 -2.88 9.04
N THR A 187 -8.29 -1.84 9.71
CA THR A 187 -7.82 -1.45 11.05
C THR A 187 -8.77 -2.00 12.10
N LEU A 188 -8.24 -2.64 13.14
CA LEU A 188 -9.03 -3.13 14.25
C LEU A 188 -9.74 -1.97 14.96
N ALA A 189 -11.05 -2.08 15.13
CA ALA A 189 -11.87 -1.11 15.85
C ALA A 189 -12.11 -1.50 17.32
N ALA A 190 -11.59 -2.65 17.73
CA ALA A 190 -11.55 -3.14 19.11
C ALA A 190 -10.22 -3.87 19.37
N PRO A 191 -9.76 -3.95 20.61
CA PRO A 191 -8.60 -4.79 20.94
C PRO A 191 -8.86 -6.26 20.57
N LEU A 192 -7.85 -6.97 20.13
CA LEU A 192 -7.89 -8.41 19.94
C LEU A 192 -7.56 -9.08 21.27
N THR A 193 -8.53 -9.80 21.85
CA THR A 193 -8.40 -10.50 23.13
C THR A 193 -8.49 -11.99 22.89
N ALA A 194 -7.61 -12.79 23.48
CA ALA A 194 -7.65 -14.24 23.33
C ALA A 194 -8.99 -14.81 23.85
N LEU A 195 -9.72 -15.54 22.99
CA LEU A 195 -10.96 -16.21 23.37
C LEU A 195 -10.69 -17.57 24.03
N THR A 196 -9.50 -18.12 23.85
CA THR A 196 -9.03 -19.38 24.42
C THR A 196 -7.55 -19.29 24.76
N ASP A 197 -7.06 -20.22 25.58
CA ASP A 197 -5.63 -20.36 25.82
C ASP A 197 -4.89 -20.80 24.54
N LEU A 198 -3.64 -20.38 24.37
CA LEU A 198 -2.75 -20.83 23.29
C LEU A 198 -1.45 -21.43 23.88
N PRO A 199 -1.18 -22.72 23.64
CA PRO A 199 -2.09 -23.73 23.10
C PRO A 199 -3.27 -23.98 24.04
N SER A 200 -4.40 -24.50 23.50
CA SER A 200 -5.64 -24.71 24.26
C SER A 200 -5.55 -25.88 25.29
N PHE A 201 -4.55 -26.72 25.16
CA PHE A 201 -4.22 -27.86 26.04
C PHE A 201 -2.72 -28.15 25.96
N ASP A 202 -2.19 -28.91 26.88
CA ASP A 202 -0.80 -29.36 26.85
C ASP A 202 -0.55 -30.19 25.58
N THR A 203 0.49 -29.85 24.80
CA THR A 203 0.80 -30.50 23.53
C THR A 203 2.24 -30.99 23.48
N SER A 204 2.47 -32.06 22.72
CA SER A 204 3.82 -32.52 22.46
C SER A 204 4.55 -31.51 21.53
N ALA A 205 5.76 -31.15 21.93
CA ALA A 205 6.64 -30.32 21.08
C ALA A 205 7.36 -31.14 20.01
N MET A 206 7.43 -32.47 20.16
CA MET A 206 8.23 -33.37 19.31
C MET A 206 7.48 -34.69 19.06
N ASP A 207 7.89 -35.38 18.00
CA ASP A 207 7.48 -36.77 17.78
C ASP A 207 8.26 -37.72 18.69
N GLY A 208 7.57 -38.69 19.28
CA GLY A 208 8.23 -39.60 20.19
C GLY A 208 7.27 -40.41 21.06
N TRP A 209 7.51 -40.40 22.36
CA TRP A 209 6.68 -41.07 23.36
C TRP A 209 6.37 -40.15 24.54
N ALA A 210 5.11 -39.98 24.85
CA ALA A 210 4.68 -39.47 26.14
C ALA A 210 4.99 -40.55 27.20
N VAL A 211 5.68 -40.18 28.26
CA VAL A 211 6.13 -41.13 29.31
C VAL A 211 5.65 -40.68 30.70
N ALA A 212 5.27 -41.64 31.55
CA ALA A 212 4.88 -41.36 32.91
C ALA A 212 5.84 -42.03 33.92
N GLY A 213 6.29 -41.27 34.92
CA GLY A 213 7.23 -41.72 35.94
C GLY A 213 8.62 -42.11 35.41
N PRO A 214 9.42 -42.82 36.25
CA PRO A 214 10.74 -43.26 35.86
C PRO A 214 10.70 -44.44 34.87
N GLY A 215 11.65 -44.47 33.91
CA GLY A 215 11.81 -45.59 33.00
C GLY A 215 12.54 -46.78 33.59
N PRO A 216 12.59 -47.94 32.89
CA PRO A 216 12.09 -48.18 31.53
C PRO A 216 10.56 -48.34 31.49
N TRP A 217 9.93 -47.90 30.38
CA TRP A 217 8.48 -47.85 30.24
C TRP A 217 7.93 -48.96 29.34
N ALA A 218 6.74 -49.46 29.68
CA ALA A 218 5.95 -50.34 28.82
C ALA A 218 5.22 -49.45 27.76
N VAL A 219 5.45 -49.74 26.49
CA VAL A 219 4.82 -48.98 25.42
C VAL A 219 3.42 -49.52 25.15
N ARG A 220 2.41 -48.64 25.17
CA ARG A 220 1.04 -48.96 24.78
C ARG A 220 0.94 -49.13 23.27
N ASP A 221 0.05 -49.99 22.82
CA ASP A 221 -0.17 -50.25 21.38
C ASP A 221 -0.86 -49.03 20.69
N GLU A 222 -1.67 -48.27 21.45
CA GLU A 222 -2.38 -47.09 20.94
C GLU A 222 -1.48 -45.85 20.96
N GLY A 223 -1.31 -45.24 19.79
CA GLY A 223 -0.60 -43.96 19.65
C GLY A 223 -1.54 -42.75 19.78
N VAL A 224 -1.01 -41.61 20.21
CA VAL A 224 -1.72 -40.34 20.34
C VAL A 224 -1.41 -39.47 19.13
N LEU A 225 -2.44 -39.15 18.33
CA LEU A 225 -2.34 -38.31 17.15
C LEU A 225 -3.03 -36.96 17.40
N ALA A 226 -2.54 -35.92 16.74
CA ALA A 226 -3.18 -34.60 16.76
C ALA A 226 -4.60 -34.68 16.16
N GLY A 227 -5.54 -33.91 16.74
CA GLY A 227 -6.94 -33.87 16.29
C GLY A 227 -7.82 -35.03 16.74
N HIS A 228 -7.32 -35.94 17.57
CA HIS A 228 -8.09 -37.04 18.14
C HIS A 228 -8.63 -36.69 19.55
N ALA A 229 -9.57 -37.52 20.04
CA ALA A 229 -10.18 -37.33 21.35
C ALA A 229 -9.13 -37.32 22.48
N GLU A 230 -9.54 -36.93 23.69
CA GLU A 230 -8.68 -36.90 24.85
C GLU A 230 -8.06 -38.29 25.11
N PRO A 231 -6.71 -38.39 25.13
CA PRO A 231 -6.05 -39.66 25.34
C PRO A 231 -6.26 -40.15 26.80
N ALA A 232 -6.29 -41.46 26.98
CA ALA A 232 -6.38 -42.05 28.31
C ALA A 232 -5.14 -41.70 29.15
N PRO A 233 -5.29 -41.53 30.50
CA PRO A 233 -4.16 -41.25 31.38
C PRO A 233 -3.08 -42.34 31.29
N LEU A 234 -1.81 -41.94 31.44
CA LEU A 234 -0.70 -42.87 31.59
C LEU A 234 -0.47 -43.19 33.07
N THR A 235 -0.14 -44.43 33.37
CA THR A 235 0.32 -44.79 34.71
C THR A 235 1.86 -44.84 34.78
N ASP A 236 2.43 -44.73 35.96
CA ASP A 236 3.88 -44.82 36.16
C ASP A 236 4.47 -46.07 35.50
N GLY A 237 5.53 -45.89 34.72
CA GLY A 237 6.19 -46.93 33.95
C GLY A 237 5.54 -47.24 32.60
N GLU A 238 4.58 -46.43 32.13
CA GLU A 238 3.98 -46.54 30.81
C GLU A 238 4.46 -45.43 29.86
N ALA A 239 4.39 -45.75 28.58
CA ALA A 239 4.64 -44.82 27.47
C ALA A 239 3.59 -45.02 26.37
N ALA A 240 3.21 -43.92 25.70
CA ALA A 240 2.39 -43.96 24.50
C ALA A 240 3.08 -43.22 23.37
N ARG A 241 3.07 -43.74 22.14
CA ARG A 241 3.56 -43.02 20.98
C ARG A 241 2.76 -41.73 20.81
N ILE A 242 3.44 -40.61 20.56
CA ILE A 242 2.82 -39.30 20.41
C ILE A 242 3.41 -38.54 19.23
N ALA A 243 2.55 -37.89 18.45
CA ALA A 243 2.95 -36.99 17.37
C ALA A 243 3.08 -35.56 17.88
N THR A 244 3.93 -34.76 17.21
CA THR A 244 4.05 -33.32 17.43
C THR A 244 2.68 -32.64 17.35
N GLY A 245 2.36 -31.77 18.31
CA GLY A 245 1.07 -31.07 18.39
C GLY A 245 -0.08 -31.89 18.96
N ALA A 246 0.12 -33.20 19.19
CA ALA A 246 -0.91 -34.03 19.83
C ALA A 246 -1.08 -33.67 21.33
N ARG A 247 -2.32 -33.80 21.82
CA ARG A 247 -2.65 -33.55 23.23
C ARG A 247 -1.88 -34.53 24.10
N ILE A 248 -1.25 -34.02 25.13
CA ILE A 248 -0.52 -34.82 26.12
C ILE A 248 -1.52 -35.66 26.96
N PRO A 249 -1.31 -37.02 27.09
CA PRO A 249 -2.09 -37.82 28.03
C PRO A 249 -1.96 -37.27 29.43
N PRO A 250 -3.03 -37.31 30.26
CA PRO A 250 -2.91 -36.99 31.67
C PRO A 250 -1.83 -37.85 32.37
N ASP A 251 -1.20 -37.29 33.39
CA ASP A 251 -0.11 -37.90 34.21
C ASP A 251 1.22 -38.12 33.43
N THR A 252 1.32 -37.63 32.21
CA THR A 252 2.60 -37.61 31.48
C THR A 252 3.61 -36.71 32.19
N THR A 253 4.80 -37.25 32.44
CA THR A 253 5.91 -36.49 33.07
C THR A 253 6.85 -35.84 32.06
N ALA A 254 6.97 -36.37 30.84
CA ALA A 254 7.80 -35.84 29.78
C ALA A 254 7.44 -36.44 28.42
N VAL A 255 7.95 -35.83 27.34
CA VAL A 255 8.00 -36.45 26.02
C VAL A 255 9.45 -36.84 25.70
N LEU A 256 9.65 -38.13 25.42
CA LEU A 256 10.91 -38.68 24.96
C LEU A 256 10.91 -38.69 23.44
N ARG A 257 11.83 -37.95 22.81
CA ARG A 257 11.94 -37.87 21.35
C ARG A 257 12.25 -39.22 20.72
N THR A 258 11.79 -39.44 19.48
CA THR A 258 12.01 -40.70 18.76
C THR A 258 13.50 -41.07 18.69
N GLU A 259 14.39 -40.10 18.45
CA GLU A 259 15.83 -40.34 18.36
C GLU A 259 16.52 -40.64 19.70
N HIS A 260 15.83 -40.40 20.82
CA HIS A 260 16.37 -40.61 22.17
C HIS A 260 15.78 -41.84 22.88
N GLY A 261 14.88 -42.59 22.23
CA GLY A 261 14.24 -43.80 22.75
C GLY A 261 14.74 -45.05 22.04
N ARG A 262 14.93 -46.16 22.80
CA ARG A 262 15.21 -47.48 22.24
C ARG A 262 14.29 -48.51 22.89
N THR A 263 13.66 -49.33 22.09
CA THR A 263 12.82 -50.42 22.58
C THR A 263 13.66 -51.70 22.66
N ASP A 264 13.61 -52.41 23.80
CA ASP A 264 14.27 -53.69 23.99
C ASP A 264 13.44 -54.87 23.43
N ASP A 265 14.00 -56.07 23.46
CA ASP A 265 13.34 -57.30 22.97
C ASP A 265 12.04 -57.67 23.72
N ARG A 266 11.78 -57.04 24.85
CA ARG A 266 10.56 -57.21 25.66
C ARG A 266 9.54 -56.10 25.42
N GLY A 267 9.79 -55.23 24.43
CA GLY A 267 8.91 -54.09 24.11
C GLY A 267 8.99 -52.93 25.10
N ARG A 268 10.01 -52.89 25.99
CA ARG A 268 10.19 -51.79 26.93
C ARG A 268 11.03 -50.66 26.32
N LEU A 269 10.58 -49.42 26.51
CA LEU A 269 11.24 -48.22 26.07
C LEU A 269 12.31 -47.78 27.09
N HIS A 270 13.52 -47.61 26.61
CA HIS A 270 14.68 -47.11 27.37
C HIS A 270 15.13 -45.76 26.81
N PRO A 271 15.43 -44.77 27.67
CA PRO A 271 15.97 -43.51 27.21
C PRO A 271 17.48 -43.62 26.96
N VAL A 272 17.97 -43.02 25.88
CA VAL A 272 19.42 -42.90 25.57
C VAL A 272 20.07 -41.80 26.41
N ARG A 273 19.28 -40.83 26.86
CA ARG A 273 19.69 -39.71 27.73
C ARG A 273 18.73 -39.59 28.91
N GLY A 274 19.19 -38.89 29.96
CA GLY A 274 18.30 -38.55 31.08
C GLY A 274 17.10 -37.75 30.60
N VAL A 275 15.92 -38.11 31.12
CA VAL A 275 14.64 -37.42 30.84
C VAL A 275 14.35 -36.48 31.99
N VAL A 276 14.04 -35.23 31.65
CA VAL A 276 13.71 -34.19 32.64
C VAL A 276 12.20 -33.99 32.67
N HIS A 277 11.65 -33.76 33.84
CA HIS A 277 10.22 -33.48 34.01
C HIS A 277 9.81 -32.25 33.21
N GLY A 278 8.72 -32.34 32.47
CA GLY A 278 8.22 -31.29 31.57
C GLY A 278 8.95 -31.19 30.21
N GLN A 279 9.97 -32.06 29.98
CA GLN A 279 10.73 -32.03 28.74
C GLN A 279 9.82 -32.25 27.53
N ASP A 280 10.01 -31.36 26.49
CA ASP A 280 9.30 -31.40 25.22
C ASP A 280 7.76 -31.36 25.31
N ILE A 281 7.22 -30.86 26.43
CA ILE A 281 5.80 -30.52 26.62
C ILE A 281 5.63 -29.01 26.42
N ARG A 282 4.71 -28.58 25.55
CA ARG A 282 4.22 -27.20 25.49
C ARG A 282 3.01 -27.06 26.38
N PRO A 283 3.09 -26.38 27.52
CA PRO A 283 1.98 -26.26 28.44
C PRO A 283 0.84 -25.42 27.85
N ARG A 284 -0.39 -25.75 28.23
CA ARG A 284 -1.57 -24.93 27.94
C ARG A 284 -1.35 -23.48 28.36
N GLY A 285 -1.71 -22.53 27.46
CA GLY A 285 -1.58 -21.10 27.73
C GLY A 285 -0.13 -20.60 27.77
N GLN A 286 0.83 -21.32 27.17
CA GLN A 286 2.23 -20.90 27.12
C GLN A 286 2.43 -19.59 26.39
N GLU A 287 1.65 -19.32 25.34
CA GLU A 287 1.70 -18.08 24.56
C GLU A 287 0.78 -17.02 25.16
N CYS A 288 -0.49 -17.35 25.37
CA CYS A 288 -1.46 -16.47 26.01
C CYS A 288 -2.59 -17.27 26.68
N ARG A 289 -3.27 -16.67 27.62
CA ARG A 289 -4.45 -17.21 28.27
C ARG A 289 -5.72 -16.54 27.74
N GLY A 290 -6.83 -17.25 27.81
CA GLY A 290 -8.13 -16.67 27.51
C GLY A 290 -8.38 -15.41 28.34
N GLY A 291 -8.72 -14.31 27.68
CA GLY A 291 -8.87 -12.97 28.28
C GLY A 291 -7.65 -12.06 28.14
N ASP A 292 -6.47 -12.57 27.77
CA ASP A 292 -5.29 -11.73 27.55
C ASP A 292 -5.48 -10.87 26.30
N GLN A 293 -5.12 -9.58 26.38
CA GLN A 293 -5.08 -8.71 25.22
C GLN A 293 -3.87 -9.04 24.36
N LEU A 294 -4.12 -9.46 23.12
CA LEU A 294 -3.09 -9.83 22.15
C LEU A 294 -2.60 -8.64 21.35
N LEU A 295 -3.53 -7.81 20.88
CA LEU A 295 -3.23 -6.62 20.06
C LEU A 295 -4.15 -5.47 20.45
N PRO A 296 -3.66 -4.22 20.44
CA PRO A 296 -4.48 -3.04 20.73
C PRO A 296 -5.44 -2.71 19.58
N LEU A 297 -6.48 -1.93 19.87
CA LEU A 297 -7.28 -1.26 18.84
C LEU A 297 -6.36 -0.39 17.95
N GLY A 298 -6.75 -0.20 16.67
CA GLY A 298 -5.94 0.55 15.72
C GLY A 298 -4.85 -0.27 15.03
N THR A 299 -4.66 -1.54 15.42
CA THR A 299 -3.74 -2.46 14.73
C THR A 299 -4.23 -2.76 13.32
N LEU A 300 -3.33 -2.70 12.33
CA LEU A 300 -3.62 -3.11 10.96
C LEU A 300 -3.70 -4.64 10.85
N ALA A 301 -4.78 -5.16 10.30
CA ALA A 301 -4.96 -6.59 10.05
C ALA A 301 -4.02 -7.05 8.91
N THR A 302 -2.84 -7.51 9.30
CA THR A 302 -1.83 -8.15 8.44
C THR A 302 -2.03 -9.67 8.40
N PRO A 303 -1.41 -10.43 7.48
CA PRO A 303 -1.54 -11.88 7.49
C PRO A 303 -1.20 -12.55 8.83
N PRO A 304 -0.11 -12.17 9.56
CA PRO A 304 0.13 -12.69 10.90
C PRO A 304 -0.96 -12.37 11.93
N VAL A 305 -1.58 -11.18 11.84
CA VAL A 305 -2.70 -10.79 12.70
C VAL A 305 -3.92 -11.67 12.46
N LEU A 306 -4.22 -11.98 11.19
CA LEU A 306 -5.32 -12.91 10.83
C LEU A 306 -5.05 -14.32 11.38
N GLY A 307 -3.82 -14.81 11.25
CA GLY A 307 -3.41 -16.11 11.80
C GLY A 307 -3.54 -16.16 13.32
N LEU A 308 -3.07 -15.11 14.01
CA LEU A 308 -3.19 -15.00 15.48
C LEU A 308 -4.66 -14.94 15.92
N ALA A 309 -5.49 -14.17 15.21
CA ALA A 309 -6.92 -14.08 15.50
C ALA A 309 -7.60 -15.45 15.36
N ALA A 310 -7.34 -16.15 14.26
CA ALA A 310 -7.86 -17.51 14.05
C ALA A 310 -7.42 -18.47 15.17
N ALA A 311 -6.13 -18.48 15.52
CA ALA A 311 -5.60 -19.30 16.60
C ALA A 311 -6.22 -18.95 17.96
N ALA A 312 -6.52 -17.67 18.20
CA ALA A 312 -7.18 -17.18 19.40
C ALA A 312 -8.71 -17.43 19.44
N GLY A 313 -9.30 -18.01 18.39
CA GLY A 313 -10.69 -18.45 18.33
C GLY A 313 -11.66 -17.52 17.59
N TYR A 314 -11.18 -16.58 16.77
CA TYR A 314 -12.02 -15.67 16.02
C TYR A 314 -12.35 -16.19 14.62
N ASP A 315 -13.61 -16.05 14.21
CA ASP A 315 -14.08 -16.21 12.83
C ASP A 315 -14.22 -14.86 12.12
N THR A 316 -14.45 -13.80 12.89
CA THR A 316 -14.63 -12.43 12.40
C THR A 316 -13.86 -11.44 13.25
N LEU A 317 -13.49 -10.28 12.65
CA LEU A 317 -12.87 -9.16 13.36
C LEU A 317 -13.81 -7.95 13.37
N THR A 318 -13.79 -7.20 14.47
CA THR A 318 -14.41 -5.87 14.53
C THR A 318 -13.44 -4.86 13.96
N ALA A 319 -13.77 -4.27 12.82
CA ALA A 319 -12.88 -3.42 12.06
C ALA A 319 -13.51 -2.08 11.66
N VAL A 320 -12.65 -1.08 11.38
CA VAL A 320 -13.06 0.19 10.78
C VAL A 320 -13.39 -0.05 9.30
N PRO A 321 -14.59 0.35 8.82
CA PRO A 321 -14.97 0.15 7.43
C PRO A 321 -14.07 0.93 6.47
N ARG A 322 -13.82 0.39 5.28
CA ARG A 322 -13.03 1.07 4.24
C ARG A 322 -13.70 2.37 3.82
N PRO A 323 -12.95 3.48 3.64
CA PRO A 323 -13.51 4.68 3.02
C PRO A 323 -13.88 4.39 1.56
N ARG A 324 -15.07 4.80 1.16
CA ARG A 324 -15.62 4.60 -0.19
C ARG A 324 -15.20 5.74 -1.09
N VAL A 325 -14.70 5.42 -2.29
CA VAL A 325 -14.16 6.39 -3.24
C VAL A 325 -14.79 6.23 -4.61
N ASP A 326 -15.25 7.35 -5.17
CA ASP A 326 -15.62 7.48 -6.58
C ASP A 326 -14.52 8.25 -7.34
N VAL A 327 -14.09 7.72 -8.49
CA VAL A 327 -13.10 8.35 -9.35
C VAL A 327 -13.76 8.87 -10.62
N LEU A 328 -13.57 10.16 -10.90
CA LEU A 328 -14.08 10.85 -12.07
C LEU A 328 -12.89 11.28 -12.96
N VAL A 329 -12.70 10.59 -14.08
CA VAL A 329 -11.64 10.89 -15.04
C VAL A 329 -12.20 11.88 -16.05
N LEU A 330 -11.63 13.10 -16.08
CA LEU A 330 -12.11 14.23 -16.88
C LEU A 330 -11.24 14.44 -18.10
N GLY A 331 -11.86 14.76 -19.25
CA GLY A 331 -11.22 15.16 -20.51
C GLY A 331 -11.71 14.36 -21.70
N ASP A 332 -12.09 15.08 -22.76
CA ASP A 332 -12.50 14.52 -24.05
C ASP A 332 -11.30 14.00 -24.86
N GLU A 333 -10.08 14.46 -24.53
CA GLU A 333 -8.84 14.04 -25.16
C GLU A 333 -8.39 12.62 -24.76
N LEU A 334 -9.05 11.96 -23.81
CA LEU A 334 -8.58 10.72 -23.19
C LEU A 334 -9.09 9.46 -23.89
N LEU A 335 -8.18 8.71 -24.49
CA LEU A 335 -8.44 7.37 -25.05
C LEU A 335 -8.46 6.30 -23.98
N THR A 336 -9.42 5.38 -24.07
CA THR A 336 -9.53 4.19 -23.19
C THR A 336 -8.69 3.01 -23.68
N GLY A 337 -8.33 3.00 -24.97
CA GLY A 337 -7.58 1.91 -25.64
C GLY A 337 -6.78 2.43 -26.81
N GLY A 338 -5.87 1.63 -27.35
CA GLY A 338 -5.08 1.94 -28.54
C GLY A 338 -3.93 2.93 -28.32
N LEU A 339 -3.34 3.37 -29.42
CA LEU A 339 -2.25 4.33 -29.45
C LEU A 339 -2.80 5.77 -29.59
N PRO A 340 -2.10 6.78 -29.08
CA PRO A 340 -2.43 8.18 -29.30
C PRO A 340 -2.54 8.53 -30.80
N HIS A 341 -3.56 9.32 -31.16
CA HIS A 341 -3.77 9.80 -32.53
C HIS A 341 -4.61 11.08 -32.52
N ASP A 342 -4.54 11.90 -33.57
CA ASP A 342 -5.39 13.05 -33.81
C ASP A 342 -5.55 14.02 -32.62
N GLY A 343 -4.49 14.19 -31.81
CA GLY A 343 -4.50 15.04 -30.62
C GLY A 343 -5.06 14.34 -29.37
N LEU A 344 -5.59 13.14 -29.51
CA LEU A 344 -6.04 12.32 -28.37
C LEU A 344 -4.84 11.61 -27.72
N ILE A 345 -4.87 11.53 -26.39
CA ILE A 345 -3.83 10.88 -25.59
C ILE A 345 -4.41 9.68 -24.82
N ARG A 346 -3.53 8.75 -24.44
CA ARG A 346 -3.94 7.59 -23.65
C ARG A 346 -4.16 7.99 -22.20
N ASP A 347 -5.33 7.66 -21.65
CA ASP A 347 -5.60 7.81 -20.23
C ASP A 347 -4.64 6.95 -19.40
N ALA A 348 -3.82 7.63 -18.59
CA ALA A 348 -2.87 7.00 -17.67
C ALA A 348 -3.38 6.99 -16.22
N LEU A 349 -4.28 7.91 -15.84
CA LEU A 349 -4.76 8.07 -14.48
C LEU A 349 -5.92 7.10 -14.14
N GLY A 350 -6.78 6.81 -15.13
CA GLY A 350 -7.84 5.82 -14.96
C GLY A 350 -7.33 4.45 -14.50
N PRO A 351 -6.31 3.85 -15.12
CA PRO A 351 -5.72 2.61 -14.63
C PRO A 351 -4.83 2.76 -13.40
N LEU A 352 -4.22 3.95 -13.14
CA LEU A 352 -3.31 4.18 -12.02
C LEU A 352 -4.05 4.34 -10.68
N LEU A 353 -5.10 5.16 -10.65
CA LEU A 353 -5.73 5.59 -9.39
C LEU A 353 -6.42 4.45 -8.62
N PRO A 354 -7.23 3.56 -9.23
CA PRO A 354 -7.95 2.55 -8.47
C PRO A 354 -7.06 1.59 -7.66
N PRO A 355 -5.99 1.00 -8.22
CA PRO A 355 -5.10 0.15 -7.44
C PRO A 355 -4.35 0.94 -6.36
N TRP A 356 -3.97 2.19 -6.62
CA TRP A 356 -3.32 3.04 -5.62
C TRP A 356 -4.25 3.34 -4.44
N LEU A 357 -5.48 3.76 -4.71
CA LEU A 357 -6.48 4.04 -3.68
C LEU A 357 -6.80 2.80 -2.84
N ARG A 358 -6.89 1.61 -3.47
CA ARG A 358 -7.06 0.34 -2.74
C ARG A 358 -5.87 0.02 -1.84
N ALA A 359 -4.65 0.26 -2.29
CA ALA A 359 -3.45 0.08 -1.48
C ALA A 359 -3.43 1.02 -0.26
N LEU A 360 -4.01 2.23 -0.38
CA LEU A 360 -4.25 3.15 0.74
C LEU A 360 -5.40 2.71 1.66
N GLY A 361 -6.07 1.59 1.37
CA GLY A 361 -7.13 1.03 2.20
C GLY A 361 -8.54 1.49 1.83
N ALA A 362 -8.72 2.15 0.67
CA ALA A 362 -10.04 2.56 0.20
C ALA A 362 -10.77 1.45 -0.57
N GLU A 363 -12.08 1.51 -0.55
CA GLU A 363 -12.97 0.80 -1.46
C GLU A 363 -13.28 1.71 -2.66
N VAL A 364 -12.75 1.40 -3.84
CA VAL A 364 -13.08 2.12 -5.07
C VAL A 364 -14.35 1.56 -5.65
N ARG A 365 -15.43 2.32 -5.53
CA ARG A 365 -16.79 1.91 -5.97
C ARG A 365 -16.99 2.09 -7.46
N THR A 366 -16.67 3.28 -7.97
CA THR A 366 -16.85 3.60 -9.38
C THR A 366 -15.61 4.30 -9.97
N VAL A 367 -15.39 4.06 -11.25
CA VAL A 367 -14.47 4.83 -12.09
C VAL A 367 -15.25 5.26 -13.32
N ARG A 368 -15.56 6.54 -13.40
CA ARG A 368 -16.36 7.10 -14.51
C ARG A 368 -15.53 8.10 -15.32
N ARG A 369 -15.66 8.02 -16.62
CA ARG A 369 -15.14 9.04 -17.52
C ARG A 369 -16.23 10.06 -17.82
N ILE A 370 -15.86 11.31 -17.77
CA ILE A 370 -16.73 12.45 -18.03
C ILE A 370 -15.98 13.37 -18.99
N GLY A 371 -16.58 13.66 -20.11
CA GLY A 371 -16.09 14.66 -21.06
C GLY A 371 -16.16 16.08 -20.49
N ASP A 372 -15.86 17.07 -21.31
CA ASP A 372 -15.85 18.49 -20.92
C ASP A 372 -17.30 19.03 -20.76
N ASP A 373 -18.17 18.26 -20.09
CA ASP A 373 -19.56 18.60 -19.75
C ASP A 373 -19.70 18.94 -18.26
N ALA A 374 -19.80 20.21 -17.96
CA ALA A 374 -20.00 20.73 -16.62
C ALA A 374 -21.26 20.18 -15.94
N GLY A 375 -22.36 19.93 -16.70
CA GLY A 375 -23.58 19.37 -16.15
C GLY A 375 -23.45 17.90 -15.79
N ALA A 376 -22.73 17.12 -16.58
CA ALA A 376 -22.42 15.72 -16.28
C ALA A 376 -21.52 15.61 -15.05
N LEU A 377 -20.50 16.47 -14.94
CA LEU A 377 -19.62 16.51 -13.76
C LEU A 377 -20.39 16.90 -12.49
N GLU A 378 -21.24 17.93 -12.56
CA GLU A 378 -22.07 18.33 -11.42
C GLU A 378 -22.98 17.19 -10.93
N ARG A 379 -23.69 16.54 -11.86
CA ARG A 379 -24.51 15.36 -11.52
C ARG A 379 -23.68 14.27 -10.90
N ALA A 380 -22.51 13.99 -11.45
CA ALA A 380 -21.61 12.95 -10.93
C ALA A 380 -21.15 13.22 -9.50
N VAL A 381 -20.84 14.48 -9.18
CA VAL A 381 -20.42 14.90 -7.83
C VAL A 381 -21.60 14.92 -6.86
N THR A 382 -22.75 15.48 -7.25
CA THR A 382 -23.89 15.66 -6.34
C THR A 382 -24.64 14.36 -6.03
N THR A 383 -24.62 13.38 -6.95
CA THR A 383 -25.26 12.06 -6.75
C THR A 383 -24.37 11.02 -6.11
N SER A 384 -23.08 11.32 -5.91
CA SER A 384 -22.17 10.42 -5.22
C SER A 384 -22.53 10.34 -3.73
N ASP A 385 -22.50 9.11 -3.20
CA ASP A 385 -22.62 8.79 -1.77
C ASP A 385 -21.29 8.21 -1.22
N ALA A 386 -20.19 8.37 -1.97
CA ALA A 386 -18.85 8.01 -1.54
C ALA A 386 -18.36 9.01 -0.47
N ASP A 387 -17.45 8.57 0.39
CA ASP A 387 -16.82 9.44 1.40
C ASP A 387 -15.84 10.45 0.75
N LEU A 388 -15.26 10.03 -0.40
CA LEU A 388 -14.34 10.84 -1.18
C LEU A 388 -14.66 10.72 -2.68
N VAL A 389 -14.80 11.85 -3.35
CA VAL A 389 -14.80 11.96 -4.80
C VAL A 389 -13.41 12.42 -5.24
N VAL A 390 -12.79 11.71 -6.18
CA VAL A 390 -11.50 12.07 -6.77
C VAL A 390 -11.73 12.45 -8.23
N THR A 391 -11.35 13.68 -8.63
CA THR A 391 -11.35 14.09 -10.04
C THR A 391 -9.94 14.15 -10.58
N THR A 392 -9.76 13.91 -11.89
CA THR A 392 -8.49 14.12 -12.61
C THR A 392 -8.67 15.17 -13.66
N GLY A 393 -7.80 16.19 -13.67
CA GLY A 393 -7.94 17.34 -14.55
C GLY A 393 -8.98 18.35 -14.04
N GLY A 394 -9.20 19.41 -14.79
CA GLY A 394 -10.17 20.46 -14.50
C GLY A 394 -9.89 21.29 -13.24
N THR A 395 -8.67 21.27 -12.72
CA THR A 395 -8.26 21.96 -11.49
C THR A 395 -7.44 23.23 -11.71
N ALA A 396 -7.06 23.52 -12.95
CA ALA A 396 -6.36 24.77 -13.34
C ALA A 396 -7.37 25.87 -13.70
N ALA A 397 -6.90 27.04 -14.09
CA ALA A 397 -7.74 28.17 -14.53
C ALA A 397 -7.93 28.20 -16.05
N GLY A 398 -8.11 27.02 -16.68
CA GLY A 398 -8.34 26.91 -18.12
C GLY A 398 -9.81 27.06 -18.51
N PRO A 399 -10.10 27.25 -19.82
CA PRO A 399 -11.48 27.44 -20.29
C PRO A 399 -12.39 26.25 -20.14
N VAL A 400 -11.83 25.02 -19.99
CA VAL A 400 -12.55 23.77 -19.78
C VAL A 400 -12.43 23.25 -18.33
N ASP A 401 -11.91 24.06 -17.43
CA ASP A 401 -11.76 23.72 -16.01
C ASP A 401 -13.09 23.95 -15.26
N HIS A 402 -13.89 22.91 -15.16
CA HIS A 402 -15.24 22.99 -14.61
C HIS A 402 -15.32 22.73 -13.09
N VAL A 403 -14.25 22.22 -12.45
CA VAL A 403 -14.29 21.80 -11.03
C VAL A 403 -14.59 22.99 -10.10
N HIS A 404 -13.83 24.08 -10.20
CA HIS A 404 -14.04 25.26 -9.35
C HIS A 404 -15.44 25.91 -9.54
N PRO A 405 -15.94 26.14 -10.78
CA PRO A 405 -17.29 26.64 -10.99
C PRO A 405 -18.38 25.76 -10.39
N ILE A 406 -18.23 24.43 -10.50
CA ILE A 406 -19.19 23.48 -9.96
C ILE A 406 -19.16 23.50 -8.44
N LEU A 407 -17.98 23.44 -7.81
CA LEU A 407 -17.87 23.51 -6.35
C LEU A 407 -18.52 24.75 -5.77
N ARG A 408 -18.34 25.92 -6.40
CA ARG A 408 -19.03 27.17 -6.01
C ARG A 408 -20.53 27.06 -6.17
N ARG A 409 -21.03 26.49 -7.28
CA ARG A 409 -22.46 26.36 -7.56
C ARG A 409 -23.20 25.45 -6.59
N ILE A 410 -22.56 24.34 -6.18
CA ILE A 410 -23.13 23.41 -5.19
C ILE A 410 -22.90 23.86 -3.74
N GLY A 411 -22.25 25.00 -3.50
CA GLY A 411 -21.97 25.53 -2.17
C GLY A 411 -20.92 24.77 -1.38
N ALA A 412 -20.00 24.05 -2.08
CA ALA A 412 -18.92 23.32 -1.43
C ALA A 412 -17.91 24.29 -0.78
N GLU A 413 -17.37 23.91 0.38
CA GLU A 413 -16.32 24.67 1.04
C GLU A 413 -14.94 24.24 0.52
N LEU A 414 -14.20 25.19 -0.06
CA LEU A 414 -12.86 24.96 -0.55
C LEU A 414 -11.85 25.06 0.61
N LEU A 415 -11.32 23.91 1.05
CA LEU A 415 -10.39 23.80 2.19
C LEU A 415 -8.94 24.05 1.78
N VAL A 416 -8.56 23.62 0.57
CA VAL A 416 -7.25 23.85 -0.05
C VAL A 416 -7.49 24.23 -1.50
N ASP A 417 -6.92 25.35 -1.96
CA ASP A 417 -6.94 25.82 -3.33
C ASP A 417 -5.53 26.12 -3.79
N GLY A 418 -4.91 25.14 -4.43
CA GLY A 418 -3.50 25.16 -4.79
C GLY A 418 -2.56 24.89 -3.61
N VAL A 419 -1.50 24.14 -3.90
CA VAL A 419 -0.46 23.78 -2.92
C VAL A 419 0.91 24.22 -3.44
N LYS A 420 1.77 24.68 -2.53
CA LYS A 420 3.17 25.02 -2.83
C LYS A 420 4.01 23.75 -2.99
N VAL A 421 3.72 23.00 -4.05
CA VAL A 421 4.41 21.75 -4.39
C VAL A 421 4.66 21.65 -5.89
N ARG A 422 5.75 20.99 -6.28
CA ARG A 422 6.12 20.71 -7.68
C ARG A 422 6.52 19.23 -7.85
N PRO A 423 5.94 18.55 -8.85
CA PRO A 423 4.79 18.97 -9.64
C PRO A 423 3.49 18.94 -8.80
N GLY A 424 2.39 19.49 -9.33
CA GLY A 424 1.06 19.30 -8.73
C GLY A 424 0.41 20.54 -8.12
N HIS A 425 0.98 21.75 -8.30
CA HIS A 425 0.47 22.99 -7.73
C HIS A 425 -1.07 23.18 -7.80
N PRO A 426 -1.80 22.95 -8.91
CA PRO A 426 -3.24 23.22 -9.01
C PRO A 426 -4.14 22.13 -8.44
N MET A 427 -3.68 21.35 -7.45
CA MET A 427 -4.55 20.43 -6.73
C MET A 427 -5.47 21.17 -5.74
N LEU A 428 -6.63 20.59 -5.44
CA LEU A 428 -7.57 21.17 -4.49
C LEU A 428 -8.20 20.11 -3.56
N LEU A 429 -8.68 20.58 -2.42
CA LEU A 429 -9.52 19.82 -1.49
C LEU A 429 -10.76 20.63 -1.15
N ALA A 430 -11.93 20.07 -1.34
CA ALA A 430 -13.20 20.67 -0.97
C ALA A 430 -14.02 19.75 -0.08
N ARG A 431 -14.80 20.34 0.82
CA ARG A 431 -15.85 19.67 1.59
C ARG A 431 -17.18 19.83 0.85
N LEU A 432 -17.78 18.74 0.44
CA LEU A 432 -19.08 18.72 -0.24
C LEU A 432 -20.24 18.68 0.75
N LYS A 433 -20.09 17.86 1.79
CA LYS A 433 -20.98 17.69 2.94
C LYS A 433 -20.11 17.48 4.18
N ASP A 434 -20.68 17.42 5.38
CA ASP A 434 -19.94 17.25 6.61
C ASP A 434 -19.07 15.99 6.65
N ASP A 435 -19.51 14.92 5.96
CA ASP A 435 -18.85 13.62 5.90
C ASP A 435 -18.28 13.28 4.50
N GLN A 436 -18.45 14.17 3.52
CA GLN A 436 -18.03 13.93 2.13
C GLN A 436 -17.06 15.00 1.63
N HIS A 437 -16.00 14.56 0.97
CA HIS A 437 -14.98 15.45 0.40
C HIS A 437 -14.75 15.20 -1.08
N LEU A 438 -14.15 16.19 -1.75
CA LEU A 438 -13.64 16.07 -3.11
C LEU A 438 -12.17 16.46 -3.14
N VAL A 439 -11.33 15.61 -3.73
CA VAL A 439 -9.94 15.91 -4.09
C VAL A 439 -9.85 16.07 -5.60
N GLY A 440 -9.49 17.26 -6.04
CA GLY A 440 -9.19 17.54 -7.43
C GLY A 440 -7.70 17.36 -7.71
N LEU A 441 -7.37 16.40 -8.57
CA LEU A 441 -6.00 16.10 -9.00
C LEU A 441 -5.73 16.76 -10.35
N PRO A 442 -4.51 17.27 -10.60
CA PRO A 442 -4.11 17.73 -11.92
C PRO A 442 -4.19 16.62 -12.98
N GLY A 443 -4.37 16.98 -14.25
CA GLY A 443 -4.40 16.03 -15.36
C GLY A 443 -3.03 15.41 -15.69
N ASN A 444 -1.92 16.10 -15.43
CA ASN A 444 -0.57 15.57 -15.62
C ASN A 444 -0.25 14.43 -14.62
N PRO A 445 0.21 13.24 -15.08
CA PRO A 445 0.29 12.05 -14.25
C PRO A 445 1.13 12.17 -12.97
N LEU A 446 2.38 12.63 -13.03
CA LEU A 446 3.18 12.80 -11.80
C LEU A 446 2.65 13.93 -10.91
N ALA A 447 2.02 14.94 -11.51
CA ALA A 447 1.35 15.99 -10.75
C ALA A 447 0.11 15.44 -10.00
N ALA A 448 -0.65 14.52 -10.62
CA ALA A 448 -1.75 13.81 -9.98
C ALA A 448 -1.27 12.93 -8.82
N VAL A 449 -0.17 12.20 -8.99
CA VAL A 449 0.48 11.43 -7.91
C VAL A 449 0.87 12.34 -6.75
N SER A 450 1.46 13.51 -7.03
CA SER A 450 1.78 14.50 -5.98
C SER A 450 0.53 14.95 -5.23
N GLY A 451 -0.58 15.19 -5.94
CA GLY A 451 -1.87 15.55 -5.33
C GLY A 451 -2.46 14.41 -4.50
N LEU A 452 -2.37 13.20 -4.99
CA LEU A 452 -2.83 11.99 -4.29
C LEU A 452 -2.10 11.82 -2.95
N ILE A 453 -0.77 11.92 -2.94
CA ILE A 453 0.05 11.80 -1.71
C ILE A 453 -0.16 13.02 -0.79
N THR A 454 -0.39 14.21 -1.35
CA THR A 454 -0.54 15.42 -0.55
C THR A 454 -1.92 15.52 0.13
N LEU A 455 -2.99 15.17 -0.57
CA LEU A 455 -4.37 15.41 -0.10
C LEU A 455 -5.16 14.12 0.13
N ALA A 456 -5.17 13.19 -0.84
CA ALA A 456 -6.00 11.99 -0.74
C ALA A 456 -5.46 10.97 0.27
N GLU A 457 -4.14 10.72 0.29
CA GLU A 457 -3.52 9.77 1.22
C GLU A 457 -3.77 10.13 2.69
N PRO A 458 -3.42 11.34 3.20
CA PRO A 458 -3.64 11.66 4.60
C PRO A 458 -5.13 11.64 4.96
N LEU A 459 -6.01 12.01 4.02
CA LEU A 459 -7.45 11.95 4.21
C LEU A 459 -7.95 10.51 4.33
N LEU A 460 -7.61 9.65 3.38
CA LEU A 460 -8.05 8.24 3.35
C LEU A 460 -7.50 7.45 4.53
N ARG A 461 -6.21 7.63 4.85
CA ARG A 461 -5.57 6.98 5.99
C ARG A 461 -6.29 7.32 7.30
N THR A 462 -6.61 8.60 7.50
CA THR A 462 -7.34 9.05 8.69
C THR A 462 -8.77 8.48 8.72
N LEU A 463 -9.49 8.45 7.58
CA LEU A 463 -10.83 7.85 7.50
C LEU A 463 -10.82 6.34 7.75
N ALA A 464 -9.75 5.64 7.36
CA ALA A 464 -9.55 4.21 7.60
C ALA A 464 -8.95 3.91 8.98
N ALA A 465 -8.74 4.94 9.82
CA ALA A 465 -8.05 4.85 11.11
C ALA A 465 -6.69 4.14 11.03
N ARG A 466 -6.01 4.21 9.87
CA ARG A 466 -4.67 3.64 9.70
C ARG A 466 -3.62 4.50 10.40
N PRO A 467 -2.64 3.89 11.06
CA PRO A 467 -1.55 4.65 11.70
C PRO A 467 -0.79 5.49 10.67
N ALA A 468 -0.27 6.63 11.11
CA ALA A 468 0.64 7.42 10.28
C ALA A 468 1.92 6.62 10.01
N PRO A 469 2.46 6.63 8.78
CA PRO A 469 3.76 6.04 8.52
C PRO A 469 4.83 6.78 9.33
N GLU A 470 5.82 6.03 9.82
CA GLU A 470 6.97 6.65 10.47
C GLU A 470 7.70 7.55 9.47
N ARG A 471 8.04 8.75 9.94
CA ARG A 471 8.84 9.68 9.14
C ARG A 471 10.30 9.28 9.24
N TYR A 472 10.95 9.16 8.11
CA TYR A 472 12.37 8.91 8.05
C TYR A 472 13.02 9.76 6.96
N ALA A 473 14.31 9.97 7.07
CA ALA A 473 15.09 10.72 6.11
C ALA A 473 16.34 9.92 5.73
N LEU A 474 16.74 10.02 4.47
CA LEU A 474 18.00 9.45 3.99
C LEU A 474 18.78 10.51 3.21
N PRO A 475 20.13 10.40 3.17
CA PRO A 475 20.95 11.27 2.35
C PRO A 475 20.65 11.05 0.86
N LEU A 476 20.44 12.16 0.11
CA LEU A 476 20.34 12.08 -1.35
C LEU A 476 21.74 11.97 -1.96
N ARG A 477 21.97 10.96 -2.80
CA ARG A 477 23.27 10.77 -3.45
C ARG A 477 23.64 11.89 -4.39
N ASP A 478 22.67 12.39 -5.13
CA ASP A 478 22.85 13.48 -6.09
C ASP A 478 22.13 14.74 -5.61
N ALA A 479 22.66 15.90 -5.96
CA ALA A 479 22.02 17.17 -5.70
C ALA A 479 20.71 17.29 -6.51
N VAL A 480 19.67 17.80 -5.87
CA VAL A 480 18.39 18.06 -6.53
C VAL A 480 18.12 19.56 -6.53
N HIS A 481 17.98 20.12 -7.72
CA HIS A 481 17.57 21.53 -7.87
C HIS A 481 16.17 21.74 -7.33
N GLY A 482 16.01 22.66 -6.40
CA GLY A 482 14.74 23.05 -5.83
C GLY A 482 13.98 24.06 -6.67
N HIS A 483 12.69 24.25 -6.33
CA HIS A 483 11.94 25.44 -6.75
C HIS A 483 12.21 26.57 -5.75
N PRO A 484 12.22 27.85 -6.15
CA PRO A 484 12.54 28.95 -5.21
C PRO A 484 11.60 29.04 -4.00
N HIS A 485 10.34 28.66 -4.17
CA HIS A 485 9.30 28.87 -3.14
C HIS A 485 8.47 27.62 -2.80
N ASP A 486 8.55 26.58 -3.61
CA ASP A 486 7.70 25.39 -3.50
C ASP A 486 8.52 24.15 -3.16
N THR A 487 7.96 23.26 -2.36
CA THR A 487 8.49 21.92 -2.12
C THR A 487 8.49 21.13 -3.44
N ARG A 488 9.49 20.28 -3.68
CA ARG A 488 9.47 19.31 -4.79
C ARG A 488 9.32 17.89 -4.27
N LEU A 489 8.46 17.11 -4.91
CA LEU A 489 8.39 15.67 -4.73
C LEU A 489 9.12 15.00 -5.89
N VAL A 490 10.19 14.27 -5.57
CA VAL A 490 11.10 13.68 -6.54
C VAL A 490 11.15 12.17 -6.36
N PRO A 491 10.82 11.37 -7.39
CA PRO A 491 10.97 9.92 -7.34
C PRO A 491 12.42 9.51 -7.08
N VAL A 492 12.63 8.59 -6.13
CA VAL A 492 13.94 8.08 -5.74
C VAL A 492 13.95 6.57 -5.67
N VAL A 493 15.13 5.98 -5.87
CA VAL A 493 15.41 4.56 -5.59
C VAL A 493 16.29 4.47 -4.35
N LEU A 494 15.95 3.57 -3.45
CA LEU A 494 16.72 3.33 -2.24
C LEU A 494 17.93 2.44 -2.54
N ARG A 495 19.09 2.77 -1.95
CA ARG A 495 20.34 2.02 -2.02
C ARG A 495 20.99 2.05 -0.65
N ASP A 496 21.96 1.15 -0.39
CA ASP A 496 22.63 0.96 0.91
C ASP A 496 23.20 2.26 1.51
N GLU A 497 23.57 3.22 0.66
CA GLU A 497 24.19 4.49 1.09
C GLU A 497 23.25 5.69 0.95
N GLY A 498 21.96 5.51 0.76
CA GLY A 498 20.99 6.60 0.64
C GLY A 498 20.05 6.50 -0.54
N ALA A 499 19.35 7.58 -0.85
CA ALA A 499 18.36 7.64 -1.91
C ALA A 499 18.93 8.29 -3.18
N VAL A 500 18.69 7.66 -4.34
CA VAL A 500 19.15 8.14 -5.66
C VAL A 500 17.97 8.78 -6.41
N PRO A 501 18.04 10.10 -6.70
CA PRO A 501 16.98 10.78 -7.45
C PRO A 501 16.90 10.30 -8.90
N LEU A 502 15.68 10.09 -9.40
CA LEU A 502 15.44 9.66 -10.75
C LEU A 502 15.23 10.86 -11.71
N HIS A 503 15.76 10.76 -12.94
CA HIS A 503 15.73 11.86 -13.92
C HIS A 503 14.33 12.15 -14.46
N TYR A 504 13.44 11.17 -14.55
CA TYR A 504 12.09 11.32 -15.10
C TYR A 504 11.11 11.83 -14.04
N ASN A 505 11.26 13.11 -13.65
CA ASN A 505 10.49 13.76 -12.57
C ASN A 505 9.70 15.01 -13.01
N GLY A 506 9.47 15.19 -14.30
CA GLY A 506 8.59 16.23 -14.84
C GLY A 506 7.10 15.91 -14.61
N PRO A 507 6.21 16.91 -14.65
CA PRO A 507 4.80 16.77 -14.28
C PRO A 507 4.03 15.70 -15.06
N ALA A 508 4.32 15.52 -16.34
CA ALA A 508 3.67 14.54 -17.22
C ALA A 508 4.40 13.18 -17.28
N MET A 509 5.47 12.98 -16.49
CA MET A 509 6.33 11.80 -16.56
C MET A 509 5.90 10.73 -15.57
N LEU A 510 5.73 9.49 -16.04
CA LEU A 510 5.43 8.33 -15.20
C LEU A 510 6.63 7.38 -15.04
N ARG A 511 7.65 7.49 -15.92
CA ARG A 511 8.77 6.55 -15.90
C ARG A 511 9.55 6.59 -14.59
N GLY A 512 9.72 7.77 -13.98
CA GLY A 512 10.38 7.92 -12.69
C GLY A 512 9.62 7.24 -11.57
N ILE A 513 8.33 7.58 -11.41
CA ILE A 513 7.51 7.01 -10.32
C ILE A 513 7.28 5.51 -10.49
N ALA A 514 7.24 4.99 -11.72
CA ALA A 514 7.10 3.56 -11.98
C ALA A 514 8.32 2.74 -11.57
N ALA A 515 9.50 3.38 -11.48
CA ALA A 515 10.75 2.76 -11.07
C ALA A 515 11.19 3.16 -9.65
N ALA A 516 10.41 3.98 -8.95
CA ALA A 516 10.77 4.52 -7.65
C ALA A 516 10.36 3.59 -6.50
N ASP A 517 11.13 3.61 -5.43
CA ASP A 517 10.81 3.02 -4.15
C ASP A 517 10.06 4.02 -3.24
N ALA A 518 10.41 5.32 -3.36
CA ALA A 518 9.84 6.40 -2.55
C ALA A 518 9.83 7.74 -3.30
N LEU A 519 9.22 8.76 -2.68
CA LEU A 519 9.34 10.15 -3.09
C LEU A 519 10.14 10.94 -2.06
N ALA A 520 11.22 11.60 -2.49
CA ALA A 520 11.95 12.54 -1.65
C ALA A 520 11.25 13.90 -1.60
N VAL A 521 11.12 14.44 -0.38
CA VAL A 521 10.57 15.78 -0.11
C VAL A 521 11.72 16.78 -0.13
N VAL A 522 11.88 17.46 -1.26
CA VAL A 522 12.95 18.45 -1.47
C VAL A 522 12.44 19.84 -1.12
N PRO A 523 13.06 20.54 -0.16
CA PRO A 523 12.63 21.87 0.27
C PRO A 523 12.85 22.94 -0.81
N PRO A 524 12.22 24.13 -0.67
CA PRO A 524 12.57 25.28 -1.48
C PRO A 524 14.08 25.54 -1.49
N GLY A 525 14.64 25.83 -2.66
CA GLY A 525 16.08 26.00 -2.86
C GLY A 525 16.83 24.72 -3.22
N GLY A 526 16.26 23.53 -2.94
CA GLY A 526 16.85 22.25 -3.30
C GLY A 526 17.64 21.58 -2.19
N THR A 527 18.30 20.46 -2.52
CA THR A 527 19.19 19.68 -1.63
C THR A 527 20.53 19.46 -2.31
N ARG A 528 21.59 19.39 -1.51
CA ARG A 528 22.94 19.03 -1.96
C ARG A 528 23.13 17.52 -1.91
N SER A 529 24.10 17.01 -2.65
CA SER A 529 24.56 15.63 -2.50
C SER A 529 24.99 15.35 -1.05
N GLY A 530 24.55 14.23 -0.50
CA GLY A 530 24.77 13.83 0.89
C GLY A 530 23.86 14.50 1.92
N GLN A 531 23.01 15.43 1.53
CA GLN A 531 22.04 16.06 2.43
C GLN A 531 20.80 15.16 2.60
N GLU A 532 20.32 15.01 3.84
CA GLU A 532 19.12 14.25 4.16
C GLU A 532 17.86 14.92 3.60
N ALA A 533 16.96 14.10 3.08
CA ALA A 533 15.60 14.47 2.68
C ALA A 533 14.61 13.50 3.30
N GLU A 534 13.46 14.00 3.77
CA GLU A 534 12.33 13.18 4.19
C GLU A 534 11.85 12.34 2.99
N LEU A 535 11.56 11.07 3.24
CA LEU A 535 11.05 10.15 2.23
C LEU A 535 9.60 9.78 2.52
N LEU A 536 8.82 9.65 1.45
CA LEU A 536 7.43 9.21 1.48
C LEU A 536 7.37 7.87 0.75
N ASP A 537 7.04 6.81 1.48
CA ASP A 537 6.89 5.48 0.91
C ASP A 537 5.75 5.42 -0.09
N LEU A 538 5.94 4.63 -1.13
CA LEU A 538 4.85 4.26 -2.02
C LEU A 538 4.02 3.12 -1.38
N PRO A 539 2.69 3.04 -1.62
CA PRO A 539 1.83 2.10 -0.91
C PRO A 539 2.18 0.61 -1.10
N TRP A 540 2.97 0.29 -2.10
CA TRP A 540 3.47 -1.05 -2.41
C TRP A 540 4.96 -1.24 -2.08
N ALA A 541 5.67 -0.20 -1.68
CA ALA A 541 7.04 -0.32 -1.22
C ALA A 541 7.01 -1.06 0.12
N THR A 542 7.74 -2.14 0.24
CA THR A 542 7.96 -2.83 1.51
C THR A 542 8.73 -1.89 2.43
N ALA A 543 8.08 -1.40 3.46
CA ALA A 543 8.73 -0.56 4.46
C ALA A 543 10.01 -1.26 4.96
N GLY A 544 11.16 -0.72 4.57
CA GLY A 544 12.45 -0.91 5.24
C GLY A 544 13.08 -2.30 5.24
N ILE A 545 12.61 -3.27 4.45
CA ILE A 545 13.32 -4.54 4.28
C ILE A 545 13.85 -4.57 2.84
N GLY A 546 15.14 -4.25 2.70
CA GLY A 546 15.87 -4.47 1.46
C GLY A 546 15.81 -5.94 1.05
N VAL A 547 14.80 -6.31 0.30
CA VAL A 547 14.81 -7.55 -0.45
C VAL A 547 15.50 -7.24 -1.76
N CYS A 548 16.81 -7.48 -1.80
CA CYS A 548 17.54 -7.64 -3.05
C CYS A 548 16.90 -8.79 -3.81
N PHE A 549 16.11 -8.51 -4.82
CA PHE A 549 15.92 -9.45 -5.92
C PHE A 549 17.16 -9.30 -6.82
N THR A 550 18.11 -10.24 -6.68
CA THR A 550 19.19 -10.50 -7.65
C THR A 550 18.61 -11.11 -8.91
#